data_65544abcbac6f8460e7bcbc13ad7294c
#
_entry.id   65544abcbac6f8460e7bcbc13ad7294c
#
_cell.length_a   1.000
_cell.length_b   1.000
_cell.length_c   1.000
_cell.angle_alpha   90.00
_cell.angle_beta   90.00
_cell.angle_gamma   90.00
#
_symmetry.space_group_name_H-M   'P 1'
#
loop_
_entity.id
_entity.type
_entity.pdbx_description
1 polymer ?
#
loop_
_entity_poly.entity_id
_entity_poly.type
_entity_poly.pdbx_seq_one_letter_code
_entity_poly.pdbx_strand_id
1 'polypeptide(L)'
;MMRLNKRIAIVSGAAGGIGEGIAKAYASEGATILACDLNEEGAAETAKEINQNGGIASSCHIDITDSGAVKTMIAEYVSEHGKLDIIANVAGTGQRHSFLEAKVEEFDRVMQVNLMGTFICAQAAAREMVKQGYGRIVNIASIAGTRAGSGRTAYGTSKSAVIGLTRQAALELAPHGITVNAVAPGPVDTPLTRVTHNEVTREGYKQLIPAGRYGIVEEMADAAVFLAGEQASYVNGHILYVDGGYIAAGISTDFGGTIDPSTKS
;
A
#
# COMPACT_ATOMS: atom_id res chain seq x y z
N MET A 1 -16.86 15.95 -7.07
CA MET A 1 -16.15 16.72 -6.00
C MET A 1 -14.89 15.91 -5.67
N MET A 2 -13.70 16.54 -5.69
CA MET A 2 -12.42 15.85 -5.39
C MET A 2 -12.39 15.42 -3.94
N ARG A 3 -12.14 14.13 -3.69
CA ARG A 3 -12.20 13.49 -2.35
C ARG A 3 -11.07 13.91 -1.42
N LEU A 4 -9.92 14.33 -1.97
CA LEU A 4 -8.71 14.72 -1.24
C LEU A 4 -8.31 16.18 -1.50
N ASN A 5 -9.28 17.03 -1.84
CA ASN A 5 -9.05 18.43 -2.19
C ASN A 5 -8.25 19.15 -1.10
N LYS A 6 -7.13 19.81 -1.49
CA LYS A 6 -6.22 20.54 -0.60
C LYS A 6 -5.59 19.71 0.51
N ARG A 7 -5.55 18.37 0.40
CA ARG A 7 -4.81 17.51 1.30
C ARG A 7 -3.33 17.49 0.94
N ILE A 8 -2.48 17.40 1.95
CA ILE A 8 -1.03 17.25 1.82
C ILE A 8 -0.69 15.81 2.10
N ALA A 9 -0.07 15.13 1.13
CA ALA A 9 0.14 13.69 1.17
C ALA A 9 1.57 13.29 0.85
N ILE A 10 2.07 12.28 1.56
CA ILE A 10 3.34 11.59 1.26
C ILE A 10 3.02 10.17 0.80
N VAL A 11 3.67 9.72 -0.26
CA VAL A 11 3.58 8.34 -0.75
C VAL A 11 4.98 7.76 -0.85
N SER A 12 5.29 6.76 -0.03
CA SER A 12 6.55 6.01 -0.13
C SER A 12 6.43 4.86 -1.13
N GLY A 13 7.53 4.50 -1.80
CA GLY A 13 7.49 3.48 -2.86
C GLY A 13 6.83 3.99 -4.14
N ALA A 14 6.94 5.29 -4.42
CA ALA A 14 6.22 5.96 -5.49
C ALA A 14 6.90 5.88 -6.87
N ALA A 15 8.04 5.21 -6.99
CA ALA A 15 8.77 5.10 -8.26
C ALA A 15 8.12 4.14 -9.28
N GLY A 16 7.04 3.44 -8.92
CA GLY A 16 6.37 2.54 -9.83
C GLY A 16 5.25 1.71 -9.20
N GLY A 17 4.49 1.02 -10.03
CA GLY A 17 3.48 0.07 -9.63
C GLY A 17 2.40 0.67 -8.72
N ILE A 18 2.10 0.01 -7.60
CA ILE A 18 1.01 0.44 -6.68
C ILE A 18 1.28 1.83 -6.09
N GLY A 19 2.54 2.15 -5.74
CA GLY A 19 2.87 3.45 -5.15
C GLY A 19 2.72 4.61 -6.14
N GLU A 20 3.19 4.44 -7.35
CA GLU A 20 2.96 5.37 -8.46
C GLU A 20 1.46 5.59 -8.70
N GLY A 21 0.69 4.49 -8.79
CA GLY A 21 -0.76 4.58 -8.99
C GLY A 21 -1.48 5.32 -7.86
N ILE A 22 -1.10 5.06 -6.59
CA ILE A 22 -1.67 5.77 -5.44
C ILE A 22 -1.31 7.26 -5.49
N ALA A 23 -0.05 7.61 -5.80
CA ALA A 23 0.37 9.01 -5.90
C ALA A 23 -0.44 9.76 -6.97
N LYS A 24 -0.59 9.16 -8.16
CA LYS A 24 -1.40 9.72 -9.26
C LYS A 24 -2.89 9.86 -8.88
N ALA A 25 -3.46 8.84 -8.26
CA ALA A 25 -4.86 8.85 -7.84
C ALA A 25 -5.11 9.90 -6.73
N TYR A 26 -4.22 10.02 -5.75
CA TYR A 26 -4.34 11.06 -4.73
C TYR A 26 -4.27 12.47 -5.35
N ALA A 27 -3.35 12.68 -6.29
CA ALA A 27 -3.22 13.95 -7.01
C ALA A 27 -4.47 14.28 -7.84
N SER A 28 -5.03 13.31 -8.56
CA SER A 28 -6.26 13.50 -9.36
C SER A 28 -7.48 13.83 -8.49
N GLU A 29 -7.45 13.45 -7.21
CA GLU A 29 -8.46 13.79 -6.20
C GLU A 29 -8.14 15.09 -5.44
N GLY A 30 -7.14 15.85 -5.89
CA GLY A 30 -6.82 17.20 -5.43
C GLY A 30 -5.81 17.29 -4.29
N ALA A 31 -5.09 16.22 -3.97
CA ALA A 31 -4.00 16.27 -3.01
C ALA A 31 -2.71 16.82 -3.65
N THR A 32 -1.89 17.50 -2.83
CA THR A 32 -0.49 17.82 -3.14
C THR A 32 0.38 16.67 -2.65
N ILE A 33 1.28 16.16 -3.50
CA ILE A 33 1.99 14.90 -3.30
C ILE A 33 3.48 15.13 -3.12
N LEU A 34 4.08 14.46 -2.11
CA LEU A 34 5.50 14.13 -2.10
C LEU A 34 5.66 12.66 -2.49
N ALA A 35 6.17 12.40 -3.68
CA ALA A 35 6.49 11.06 -4.18
C ALA A 35 7.88 10.64 -3.69
N CYS A 36 7.96 9.65 -2.80
CA CYS A 36 9.21 9.24 -2.17
C CYS A 36 9.61 7.84 -2.59
N ASP A 37 10.87 7.63 -2.92
CA ASP A 37 11.41 6.31 -3.23
C ASP A 37 12.94 6.27 -3.04
N LEU A 38 13.49 5.06 -2.93
CA LEU A 38 14.92 4.81 -3.03
C LEU A 38 15.42 4.97 -4.48
N ASN A 39 14.53 4.74 -5.45
CA ASN A 39 14.75 5.05 -6.87
C ASN A 39 14.31 6.49 -7.15
N GLU A 40 15.27 7.41 -7.06
CA GLU A 40 15.05 8.85 -7.24
C GLU A 40 14.47 9.19 -8.62
N GLU A 41 15.00 8.58 -9.68
CA GLU A 41 14.56 8.84 -11.07
C GLU A 41 13.09 8.41 -11.27
N GLY A 42 12.70 7.26 -10.75
CA GLY A 42 11.32 6.78 -10.84
C GLY A 42 10.34 7.67 -10.05
N ALA A 43 10.73 8.12 -8.85
CA ALA A 43 9.92 9.05 -8.07
C ALA A 43 9.77 10.42 -8.78
N ALA A 44 10.84 10.92 -9.39
CA ALA A 44 10.82 12.16 -10.16
C ALA A 44 9.93 12.05 -11.41
N GLU A 45 9.95 10.92 -12.12
CA GLU A 45 9.06 10.71 -13.27
C GLU A 45 7.59 10.66 -12.84
N THR A 46 7.28 9.98 -11.73
CA THR A 46 5.92 9.98 -11.16
C THR A 46 5.45 11.41 -10.83
N ALA A 47 6.27 12.21 -10.16
CA ALA A 47 5.93 13.60 -9.85
C ALA A 47 5.75 14.45 -11.12
N LYS A 48 6.61 14.27 -12.12
CA LYS A 48 6.51 14.94 -13.41
C LYS A 48 5.20 14.62 -14.14
N GLU A 49 4.83 13.33 -14.20
CA GLU A 49 3.57 12.93 -14.84
C GLU A 49 2.34 13.48 -14.10
N ILE A 50 2.36 13.52 -12.76
CA ILE A 50 1.32 14.18 -11.97
C ILE A 50 1.18 15.64 -12.36
N ASN A 51 2.29 16.38 -12.42
CA ASN A 51 2.31 17.81 -12.77
C ASN A 51 1.85 18.05 -14.21
N GLN A 52 2.23 17.19 -15.16
CA GLN A 52 1.79 17.27 -16.56
C GLN A 52 0.27 17.07 -16.72
N ASN A 53 -0.33 16.29 -15.80
CA ASN A 53 -1.78 16.04 -15.77
C ASN A 53 -2.55 17.06 -14.90
N GLY A 54 -1.92 18.17 -14.52
CA GLY A 54 -2.57 19.26 -13.78
C GLY A 54 -2.66 19.06 -12.26
N GLY A 55 -2.01 18.02 -11.71
CA GLY A 55 -1.83 17.85 -10.27
C GLY A 55 -0.65 18.69 -9.74
N ILE A 56 -0.35 18.51 -8.45
CA ILE A 56 0.80 19.15 -7.78
C ILE A 56 1.61 18.06 -7.09
N ALA A 57 2.86 17.87 -7.50
CA ALA A 57 3.76 16.91 -6.90
C ALA A 57 5.21 17.34 -6.92
N SER A 58 5.94 16.94 -5.90
CA SER A 58 7.41 16.92 -5.83
C SER A 58 7.90 15.49 -5.56
N SER A 59 9.19 15.26 -5.70
CA SER A 59 9.81 13.96 -5.45
C SER A 59 10.92 14.06 -4.42
N CYS A 60 11.21 12.94 -3.75
CA CYS A 60 12.28 12.84 -2.76
C CYS A 60 12.94 11.46 -2.83
N HIS A 61 14.27 11.43 -2.86
CA HIS A 61 15.05 10.22 -2.60
C HIS A 61 15.03 9.92 -1.10
N ILE A 62 14.62 8.72 -0.71
CA ILE A 62 14.59 8.33 0.70
C ILE A 62 14.77 6.82 0.88
N ASP A 63 15.65 6.44 1.80
CA ASP A 63 15.62 5.12 2.41
C ASP A 63 14.72 5.16 3.65
N ILE A 64 13.57 4.50 3.57
CA ILE A 64 12.59 4.46 4.66
C ILE A 64 13.10 3.75 5.92
N THR A 65 14.21 3.04 5.86
CA THR A 65 14.85 2.37 7.01
C THR A 65 15.73 3.34 7.81
N ASP A 66 16.10 4.48 7.24
CA ASP A 66 16.80 5.56 7.94
C ASP A 66 15.81 6.48 8.68
N SER A 67 15.68 6.25 9.99
CA SER A 67 14.75 7.00 10.82
C SER A 67 15.10 8.49 10.95
N GLY A 68 16.38 8.86 10.79
CA GLY A 68 16.82 10.24 10.81
C GLY A 68 16.41 10.97 9.55
N ALA A 69 16.72 10.39 8.38
CA ALA A 69 16.34 10.93 7.09
C ALA A 69 14.82 11.06 6.93
N VAL A 70 14.04 10.05 7.33
CA VAL A 70 12.57 10.10 7.29
C VAL A 70 12.00 11.22 8.16
N LYS A 71 12.50 11.41 9.38
CA LYS A 71 12.06 12.50 10.26
C LYS A 71 12.36 13.88 9.66
N THR A 72 13.55 14.05 9.09
CA THR A 72 13.96 15.31 8.45
C THR A 72 13.07 15.60 7.25
N MET A 73 12.89 14.66 6.34
CA MET A 73 12.04 14.78 5.16
C MET A 73 10.60 15.18 5.51
N ILE A 74 9.99 14.51 6.51
CA ILE A 74 8.62 14.86 6.94
C ILE A 74 8.56 16.26 7.56
N ALA A 75 9.54 16.62 8.40
CA ALA A 75 9.58 17.94 9.02
C ALA A 75 9.74 19.08 7.99
N GLU A 76 10.60 18.90 6.99
CA GLU A 76 10.79 19.84 5.89
C GLU A 76 9.50 19.99 5.08
N TYR A 77 8.85 18.88 4.71
CA TYR A 77 7.61 18.91 3.95
C TYR A 77 6.46 19.58 4.72
N VAL A 78 6.36 19.32 6.03
CA VAL A 78 5.40 20.00 6.92
C VAL A 78 5.73 21.49 7.05
N SER A 79 7.01 21.85 7.13
CA SER A 79 7.41 23.27 7.19
C SER A 79 7.02 24.04 5.94
N GLU A 80 7.10 23.40 4.77
CA GLU A 80 6.73 24.01 3.48
C GLU A 80 5.20 24.17 3.32
N HIS A 81 4.43 23.15 3.73
CA HIS A 81 2.99 23.09 3.47
C HIS A 81 2.11 23.40 4.68
N GLY A 82 2.71 23.57 5.87
CA GLY A 82 2.02 23.90 7.12
C GLY A 82 1.32 22.71 7.80
N LYS A 83 1.25 21.54 7.15
CA LYS A 83 0.55 20.34 7.66
C LYS A 83 0.95 19.06 6.90
N LEU A 84 0.54 17.90 7.46
CA LEU A 84 0.57 16.62 6.76
C LEU A 84 -0.76 15.89 7.02
N ASP A 85 -1.59 15.75 5.99
CA ASP A 85 -2.91 15.11 6.12
C ASP A 85 -2.86 13.59 5.93
N ILE A 86 -2.03 13.10 4.97
CA ILE A 86 -2.06 11.70 4.53
C ILE A 86 -0.63 11.17 4.39
N ILE A 87 -0.41 9.93 4.83
CA ILE A 87 0.75 9.13 4.41
C ILE A 87 0.30 7.77 3.90
N ALA A 88 0.79 7.38 2.70
CA ALA A 88 0.65 6.04 2.16
C ALA A 88 2.01 5.33 2.23
N ASN A 89 2.09 4.29 3.06
CA ASN A 89 3.28 3.46 3.23
C ASN A 89 3.23 2.29 2.25
N VAL A 90 3.80 2.48 1.05
CA VAL A 90 3.75 1.51 -0.04
C VAL A 90 5.08 0.81 -0.26
N ALA A 91 6.19 1.48 0.02
CA ALA A 91 7.53 0.94 -0.14
C ALA A 91 7.65 -0.45 0.51
N GLY A 92 8.23 -1.38 -0.23
CA GLY A 92 8.40 -2.73 0.23
C GLY A 92 9.22 -3.58 -0.72
N THR A 93 9.75 -4.66 -0.20
CA THR A 93 10.54 -5.64 -0.95
C THR A 93 10.05 -7.04 -0.67
N GLY A 94 10.42 -7.99 -1.52
CA GLY A 94 10.08 -9.39 -1.33
C GLY A 94 11.16 -10.29 -1.89
N GLN A 95 11.20 -11.51 -1.35
CA GLN A 95 12.08 -12.57 -1.83
C GLN A 95 11.29 -13.87 -1.94
N ARG A 96 11.82 -14.79 -2.73
CA ARG A 96 11.20 -16.08 -2.99
C ARG A 96 12.24 -17.20 -2.86
N HIS A 97 12.31 -17.78 -1.67
CA HIS A 97 13.11 -18.97 -1.37
C HIS A 97 12.27 -19.99 -0.62
N SER A 98 12.60 -21.28 -0.73
CA SER A 98 12.01 -22.28 0.15
C SER A 98 12.36 -21.97 1.61
N PHE A 99 11.58 -22.48 2.55
CA PHE A 99 11.82 -22.24 3.98
C PHE A 99 13.22 -22.66 4.42
N LEU A 100 13.71 -23.78 3.87
CA LEU A 100 15.03 -24.35 4.22
C LEU A 100 16.21 -23.57 3.58
N GLU A 101 15.96 -22.83 2.52
CA GLU A 101 16.99 -22.07 1.77
C GLU A 101 16.98 -20.58 2.09
N ALA A 102 15.96 -20.12 2.82
CA ALA A 102 15.84 -18.71 3.19
C ALA A 102 16.99 -18.31 4.12
N LYS A 103 17.76 -17.29 3.72
CA LYS A 103 18.86 -16.76 4.51
C LYS A 103 18.36 -15.79 5.56
N VAL A 104 18.98 -15.78 6.73
CA VAL A 104 18.63 -14.90 7.85
C VAL A 104 18.78 -13.44 7.44
N GLU A 105 19.85 -13.09 6.72
CA GLU A 105 20.14 -11.72 6.27
C GLU A 105 19.06 -11.20 5.30
N GLU A 106 18.53 -12.10 4.47
CA GLU A 106 17.45 -11.75 3.56
C GLU A 106 16.11 -11.58 4.29
N PHE A 107 15.86 -12.44 5.28
CA PHE A 107 14.70 -12.30 6.16
C PHE A 107 14.75 -10.97 6.90
N ASP A 108 15.88 -10.64 7.51
CA ASP A 108 16.07 -9.38 8.24
C ASP A 108 15.89 -8.18 7.32
N ARG A 109 16.47 -8.20 6.12
CA ARG A 109 16.29 -7.13 5.14
C ARG A 109 14.82 -6.89 4.79
N VAL A 110 14.05 -7.98 4.58
CA VAL A 110 12.62 -7.86 4.28
C VAL A 110 11.86 -7.27 5.46
N MET A 111 12.17 -7.70 6.69
CA MET A 111 11.57 -7.15 7.91
C MET A 111 11.94 -5.68 8.11
N GLN A 112 13.19 -5.30 7.87
CA GLN A 112 13.65 -3.90 7.99
C GLN A 112 12.89 -3.00 7.01
N VAL A 113 12.79 -3.39 5.75
CA VAL A 113 12.09 -2.54 4.77
C VAL A 113 10.57 -2.54 5.01
N ASN A 114 9.94 -3.73 5.06
CA ASN A 114 8.49 -3.83 5.01
C ASN A 114 7.81 -3.46 6.34
N LEU A 115 8.44 -3.79 7.48
CA LEU A 115 7.86 -3.54 8.80
C LEU A 115 8.46 -2.30 9.45
N MET A 116 9.79 -2.29 9.63
CA MET A 116 10.45 -1.18 10.32
C MET A 116 10.33 0.13 9.53
N GLY A 117 10.53 0.09 8.21
CA GLY A 117 10.32 1.26 7.34
C GLY A 117 8.89 1.80 7.42
N THR A 118 7.88 0.92 7.35
CA THR A 118 6.47 1.31 7.53
C THR A 118 6.23 1.94 8.92
N PHE A 119 6.78 1.34 9.97
CA PHE A 119 6.68 1.88 11.35
C PHE A 119 7.34 3.26 11.48
N ILE A 120 8.56 3.42 10.97
CA ILE A 120 9.31 4.68 11.01
C ILE A 120 8.53 5.80 10.31
N CYS A 121 8.05 5.54 9.10
CA CYS A 121 7.26 6.50 8.33
C CYS A 121 5.93 6.84 9.02
N ALA A 122 5.18 5.84 9.45
CA ALA A 122 3.91 6.02 10.15
C ALA A 122 4.08 6.81 11.45
N GLN A 123 5.11 6.49 12.26
CA GLN A 123 5.36 7.17 13.53
C GLN A 123 5.78 8.63 13.32
N ALA A 124 6.68 8.89 12.36
CA ALA A 124 7.13 10.25 12.08
C ALA A 124 5.96 11.13 11.57
N ALA A 125 5.13 10.60 10.65
CA ALA A 125 3.93 11.28 10.19
C ALA A 125 2.91 11.51 11.32
N ALA A 126 2.65 10.50 12.15
CA ALA A 126 1.70 10.59 13.26
C ALA A 126 2.06 11.70 14.26
N ARG A 127 3.35 11.91 14.51
CA ARG A 127 3.81 13.01 15.40
C ARG A 127 3.41 14.39 14.88
N GLU A 128 3.40 14.61 13.58
CA GLU A 128 2.93 15.85 12.99
C GLU A 128 1.39 15.90 12.96
N MET A 129 0.75 14.80 12.61
CA MET A 129 -0.71 14.69 12.55
C MET A 129 -1.39 14.91 13.91
N VAL A 130 -0.77 14.45 15.00
CA VAL A 130 -1.26 14.69 16.39
C VAL A 130 -1.34 16.17 16.72
N LYS A 131 -0.37 16.99 16.26
CA LYS A 131 -0.36 18.44 16.52
C LYS A 131 -1.56 19.16 15.91
N GLN A 132 -2.09 18.65 14.81
CA GLN A 132 -3.23 19.24 14.09
C GLN A 132 -4.57 18.55 14.37
N GLY A 133 -4.59 17.43 15.13
CA GLY A 133 -5.81 16.68 15.45
C GLY A 133 -6.45 15.97 14.26
N TYR A 134 -5.67 15.66 13.21
CA TYR A 134 -6.15 15.02 11.98
C TYR A 134 -5.03 14.23 11.30
N GLY A 135 -5.36 13.06 10.77
CA GLY A 135 -4.45 12.28 9.94
C GLY A 135 -5.10 11.05 9.31
N ARG A 136 -4.51 10.60 8.21
CA ARG A 136 -4.85 9.37 7.51
C ARG A 136 -3.57 8.60 7.19
N ILE A 137 -3.42 7.43 7.76
CA ILE A 137 -2.28 6.53 7.51
C ILE A 137 -2.81 5.31 6.76
N VAL A 138 -2.33 5.11 5.53
CA VAL A 138 -2.71 3.98 4.69
C VAL A 138 -1.49 3.11 4.45
N ASN A 139 -1.47 1.92 5.04
CA ASN A 139 -0.39 0.96 4.86
C ASN A 139 -0.71 -0.01 3.70
N ILE A 140 0.32 -0.51 3.03
CA ILE A 140 0.14 -1.61 2.07
C ILE A 140 0.57 -2.93 2.72
N ALA A 141 -0.43 -3.73 3.09
CA ALA A 141 -0.26 -5.11 3.51
C ALA A 141 -0.19 -6.06 2.29
N SER A 142 -0.78 -7.23 2.37
CA SER A 142 -0.91 -8.20 1.26
C SER A 142 -1.83 -9.34 1.70
N ILE A 143 -2.45 -10.04 0.76
CA ILE A 143 -3.05 -11.36 1.01
C ILE A 143 -2.05 -12.33 1.64
N ALA A 144 -0.74 -12.20 1.33
CA ALA A 144 0.34 -13.02 1.91
C ALA A 144 0.50 -12.81 3.42
N GLY A 145 -0.01 -11.72 3.99
CA GLY A 145 -0.09 -11.52 5.44
C GLY A 145 -1.20 -12.30 6.13
N THR A 146 -2.09 -12.95 5.37
CA THR A 146 -3.25 -13.70 5.88
C THR A 146 -3.26 -15.15 5.42
N ARG A 147 -2.88 -15.41 4.16
CA ARG A 147 -2.73 -16.78 3.62
C ARG A 147 -1.28 -17.02 3.21
N ALA A 148 -0.73 -18.12 3.66
CA ALA A 148 0.63 -18.50 3.30
C ALA A 148 0.77 -18.81 1.80
N GLY A 149 1.92 -18.45 1.24
CA GLY A 149 2.32 -18.80 -0.12
C GLY A 149 3.72 -19.40 -0.12
N SER A 150 3.96 -20.39 -0.96
CA SER A 150 5.25 -21.06 -1.07
C SER A 150 6.36 -20.06 -1.42
N GLY A 151 7.48 -20.16 -0.70
CA GLY A 151 8.64 -19.31 -0.90
C GLY A 151 8.46 -17.85 -0.42
N ARG A 152 7.48 -17.58 0.41
CA ARG A 152 7.14 -16.22 0.89
C ARG A 152 7.37 -16.03 2.39
N THR A 153 8.25 -16.81 3.02
CA THR A 153 8.43 -16.80 4.49
C THR A 153 8.68 -15.41 5.03
N ALA A 154 9.73 -14.72 4.60
CA ALA A 154 10.04 -13.37 5.08
C ALA A 154 8.94 -12.37 4.69
N TYR A 155 8.51 -12.38 3.43
CA TYR A 155 7.51 -11.46 2.91
C TYR A 155 6.15 -11.63 3.61
N GLY A 156 5.62 -12.87 3.69
CA GLY A 156 4.34 -13.15 4.35
C GLY A 156 4.38 -12.74 5.81
N THR A 157 5.45 -13.10 6.53
CA THR A 157 5.66 -12.69 7.93
C THR A 157 5.68 -11.18 8.09
N SER A 158 6.41 -10.46 7.23
CA SER A 158 6.46 -9.00 7.29
C SER A 158 5.08 -8.36 7.05
N LYS A 159 4.30 -8.89 6.09
CA LYS A 159 2.95 -8.36 5.80
C LYS A 159 1.93 -8.73 6.87
N SER A 160 2.08 -9.87 7.56
CA SER A 160 1.32 -10.19 8.79
C SER A 160 1.64 -9.18 9.90
N ALA A 161 2.91 -8.82 10.06
CA ALA A 161 3.33 -7.84 11.05
C ALA A 161 2.80 -6.43 10.73
N VAL A 162 2.74 -6.02 9.45
CA VAL A 162 2.10 -4.75 9.02
C VAL A 162 0.60 -4.74 9.36
N ILE A 163 -0.10 -5.86 9.22
CA ILE A 163 -1.49 -6.00 9.66
C ILE A 163 -1.62 -5.77 11.17
N GLY A 164 -0.73 -6.37 11.97
CA GLY A 164 -0.66 -6.15 13.41
C GLY A 164 -0.37 -4.69 13.76
N LEU A 165 0.66 -4.11 13.14
CA LEU A 165 1.05 -2.70 13.33
C LEU A 165 -0.11 -1.74 13.01
N THR A 166 -0.84 -1.98 11.93
CA THR A 166 -2.00 -1.18 11.53
C THR A 166 -3.06 -1.12 12.63
N ARG A 167 -3.38 -2.26 13.24
CA ARG A 167 -4.37 -2.34 14.34
C ARG A 167 -3.90 -1.66 15.61
N GLN A 168 -2.62 -1.86 16.00
CA GLN A 168 -2.06 -1.23 17.19
C GLN A 168 -2.01 0.30 17.04
N ALA A 169 -1.49 0.79 15.91
CA ALA A 169 -1.44 2.22 15.64
C ALA A 169 -2.84 2.85 15.56
N ALA A 170 -3.81 2.16 14.97
CA ALA A 170 -5.20 2.62 14.89
C ALA A 170 -5.82 2.85 16.29
N LEU A 171 -5.58 1.91 17.21
CA LEU A 171 -6.09 2.01 18.58
C LEU A 171 -5.49 3.22 19.30
N GLU A 172 -4.16 3.39 19.20
CA GLU A 172 -3.44 4.43 19.97
C GLU A 172 -3.64 5.84 19.38
N LEU A 173 -3.83 5.94 18.04
CA LEU A 173 -3.93 7.23 17.37
C LEU A 173 -5.37 7.73 17.17
N ALA A 174 -6.38 6.89 17.37
CA ALA A 174 -7.79 7.28 17.26
C ALA A 174 -8.19 8.48 18.13
N PRO A 175 -7.76 8.60 19.42
CA PRO A 175 -8.08 9.77 20.24
C PRO A 175 -7.54 11.10 19.68
N HIS A 176 -6.60 11.03 18.73
CA HIS A 176 -5.99 12.20 18.09
C HIS A 176 -6.61 12.54 16.71
N GLY A 177 -7.76 11.94 16.37
CA GLY A 177 -8.42 12.18 15.08
C GLY A 177 -7.70 11.53 13.88
N ILE A 178 -6.83 10.54 14.12
CA ILE A 178 -6.06 9.85 13.09
C ILE A 178 -6.64 8.46 12.85
N THR A 179 -6.88 8.11 11.60
CA THR A 179 -7.20 6.72 11.23
C THR A 179 -5.99 6.04 10.61
N VAL A 180 -5.83 4.76 10.95
CA VAL A 180 -4.77 3.90 10.39
C VAL A 180 -5.41 2.66 9.83
N ASN A 181 -5.28 2.47 8.51
CA ASN A 181 -5.86 1.34 7.80
C ASN A 181 -4.83 0.72 6.86
N ALA A 182 -5.14 -0.45 6.31
CA ALA A 182 -4.30 -1.06 5.29
C ALA A 182 -5.12 -1.52 4.09
N VAL A 183 -4.57 -1.33 2.89
CA VAL A 183 -4.96 -2.08 1.70
C VAL A 183 -4.15 -3.36 1.68
N ALA A 184 -4.80 -4.49 1.42
CA ALA A 184 -4.17 -5.80 1.27
C ALA A 184 -4.40 -6.34 -0.16
N PRO A 185 -3.49 -6.03 -1.10
CA PRO A 185 -3.62 -6.47 -2.48
C PRO A 185 -3.58 -7.99 -2.62
N GLY A 186 -4.38 -8.51 -3.55
CA GLY A 186 -4.14 -9.78 -4.23
C GLY A 186 -2.98 -9.68 -5.23
N PRO A 187 -2.86 -10.64 -6.16
CA PRO A 187 -1.96 -10.50 -7.29
C PRO A 187 -2.41 -9.33 -8.17
N VAL A 188 -1.53 -8.34 -8.35
CA VAL A 188 -1.75 -7.14 -9.17
C VAL A 188 -0.82 -7.18 -10.37
N ASP A 189 -1.31 -6.82 -11.55
CA ASP A 189 -0.50 -6.73 -12.76
C ASP A 189 0.36 -5.46 -12.73
N THR A 190 1.60 -5.62 -12.29
CA THR A 190 2.61 -4.57 -12.14
C THR A 190 3.88 -4.96 -12.90
N PRO A 191 4.79 -4.02 -13.21
CA PRO A 191 6.10 -4.37 -13.76
C PRO A 191 6.82 -5.45 -12.96
N LEU A 192 6.76 -5.40 -11.63
CA LEU A 192 7.37 -6.40 -10.75
C LEU A 192 6.75 -7.79 -10.93
N THR A 193 5.43 -7.91 -10.95
CA THR A 193 4.76 -9.21 -11.08
C THR A 193 4.87 -9.79 -12.50
N ARG A 194 5.06 -8.96 -13.51
CA ARG A 194 5.34 -9.41 -14.88
C ARG A 194 6.68 -10.14 -14.98
N VAL A 195 7.66 -9.74 -14.17
CA VAL A 195 8.99 -10.39 -14.13
C VAL A 195 9.03 -11.57 -13.16
N THR A 196 8.35 -11.47 -12.00
CA THR A 196 8.46 -12.45 -10.92
C THR A 196 7.44 -13.59 -10.98
N HIS A 197 6.33 -13.42 -11.69
CA HIS A 197 5.30 -14.44 -11.87
C HIS A 197 5.34 -15.01 -13.29
N ASN A 198 5.88 -16.22 -13.43
CA ASN A 198 5.82 -16.96 -14.68
C ASN A 198 4.37 -17.40 -14.97
N GLU A 199 4.15 -17.96 -16.18
CA GLU A 199 2.82 -18.33 -16.65
C GLU A 199 2.13 -19.36 -15.74
N VAL A 200 2.86 -20.35 -15.23
CA VAL A 200 2.34 -21.34 -14.29
C VAL A 200 1.83 -20.68 -13.00
N THR A 201 2.59 -19.74 -12.49
CA THR A 201 2.19 -18.97 -11.29
C THR A 201 0.96 -18.10 -11.58
N ARG A 202 0.92 -17.45 -12.75
CA ARG A 202 -0.20 -16.60 -13.16
C ARG A 202 -1.48 -17.40 -13.30
N GLU A 203 -1.41 -18.54 -13.98
CA GLU A 203 -2.57 -19.40 -14.15
C GLU A 203 -3.06 -20.00 -12.82
N GLY A 204 -2.13 -20.44 -11.97
CA GLY A 204 -2.47 -20.93 -10.62
C GLY A 204 -3.21 -19.87 -9.78
N TYR A 205 -2.80 -18.60 -9.87
CA TYR A 205 -3.54 -17.52 -9.18
C TYR A 205 -4.92 -17.28 -9.79
N LYS A 206 -5.05 -17.26 -11.13
CA LYS A 206 -6.36 -17.06 -11.80
C LYS A 206 -7.38 -18.12 -11.40
N GLN A 207 -6.95 -19.37 -11.22
CA GLN A 207 -7.82 -20.46 -10.77
C GLN A 207 -8.26 -20.31 -9.30
N LEU A 208 -7.44 -19.66 -8.47
CA LEU A 208 -7.73 -19.46 -7.04
C LEU A 208 -8.48 -18.16 -6.75
N ILE A 209 -8.45 -17.19 -7.67
CA ILE A 209 -9.14 -15.92 -7.54
C ILE A 209 -10.55 -16.05 -8.10
N PRO A 210 -11.62 -15.88 -7.32
CA PRO A 210 -12.99 -15.97 -7.83
C PRO A 210 -13.28 -15.04 -9.02
N ALA A 211 -12.65 -13.86 -9.07
CA ALA A 211 -12.76 -12.94 -10.21
C ALA A 211 -12.01 -13.41 -11.47
N GLY A 212 -11.23 -14.50 -11.42
CA GLY A 212 -10.55 -15.13 -12.55
C GLY A 212 -9.40 -14.33 -13.16
N ARG A 213 -8.96 -13.25 -12.53
CA ARG A 213 -7.94 -12.35 -13.06
C ARG A 213 -7.07 -11.73 -11.99
N TYR A 214 -5.93 -11.19 -12.41
CA TYR A 214 -5.16 -10.25 -11.59
C TYR A 214 -5.92 -8.93 -11.45
N GLY A 215 -5.71 -8.25 -10.33
CA GLY A 215 -6.10 -6.86 -10.17
C GLY A 215 -5.21 -5.94 -11.01
N ILE A 216 -5.63 -4.71 -11.16
CA ILE A 216 -4.86 -3.62 -11.76
C ILE A 216 -4.47 -2.59 -10.69
N VAL A 217 -3.51 -1.75 -10.99
CA VAL A 217 -2.97 -0.77 -10.05
C VAL A 217 -4.06 0.21 -9.60
N GLU A 218 -4.93 0.60 -10.50
CA GLU A 218 -6.03 1.53 -10.27
C GLU A 218 -7.02 1.03 -9.19
N GLU A 219 -7.30 -0.27 -9.14
CA GLU A 219 -8.17 -0.87 -8.12
C GLU A 219 -7.57 -0.74 -6.70
N MET A 220 -6.23 -0.83 -6.59
CA MET A 220 -5.51 -0.61 -5.33
C MET A 220 -5.53 0.87 -4.94
N ALA A 221 -5.32 1.73 -5.93
CA ALA A 221 -5.30 3.18 -5.75
C ALA A 221 -6.68 3.71 -5.31
N ASP A 222 -7.78 3.23 -5.90
CA ASP A 222 -9.15 3.61 -5.51
C ASP A 222 -9.45 3.23 -4.06
N ALA A 223 -9.02 2.05 -3.63
CA ALA A 223 -9.14 1.61 -2.24
C ALA A 223 -8.33 2.51 -1.29
N ALA A 224 -7.11 2.90 -1.69
CA ALA A 224 -6.28 3.82 -0.91
C ALA A 224 -6.90 5.23 -0.84
N VAL A 225 -7.47 5.75 -1.94
CA VAL A 225 -8.20 7.02 -1.95
C VAL A 225 -9.40 6.98 -1.00
N PHE A 226 -10.18 5.88 -1.01
CA PHE A 226 -11.29 5.73 -0.06
C PHE A 226 -10.82 5.81 1.39
N LEU A 227 -9.76 5.06 1.74
CA LEU A 227 -9.24 5.03 3.12
C LEU A 227 -8.58 6.36 3.55
N ALA A 228 -8.09 7.14 2.61
CA ALA A 228 -7.52 8.46 2.85
C ALA A 228 -8.56 9.58 2.93
N GLY A 229 -9.80 9.34 2.45
CA GLY A 229 -10.86 10.33 2.37
C GLY A 229 -11.68 10.48 3.66
N GLU A 230 -12.50 11.54 3.70
CA GLU A 230 -13.42 11.79 4.81
C GLU A 230 -14.51 10.72 4.92
N GLN A 231 -14.87 10.07 3.82
CA GLN A 231 -15.86 8.99 3.78
C GLN A 231 -15.45 7.78 4.63
N ALA A 232 -14.15 7.62 4.89
CA ALA A 232 -13.61 6.57 5.73
C ALA A 232 -13.31 7.03 7.17
N SER A 233 -13.84 8.17 7.63
CA SER A 233 -13.53 8.75 8.94
C SER A 233 -13.87 7.84 10.13
N TYR A 234 -14.76 6.87 9.97
CA TYR A 234 -15.10 5.87 10.99
C TYR A 234 -14.54 4.48 10.69
N VAL A 235 -13.74 4.34 9.61
CA VAL A 235 -13.00 3.12 9.28
C VAL A 235 -11.61 3.24 9.90
N ASN A 236 -11.32 2.42 10.92
CA ASN A 236 -10.05 2.46 11.64
C ASN A 236 -9.59 1.07 12.05
N GLY A 237 -8.31 0.76 11.86
CA GLY A 237 -7.73 -0.56 12.11
C GLY A 237 -8.16 -1.63 11.10
N HIS A 238 -8.79 -1.23 10.00
CA HIS A 238 -9.32 -2.15 8.99
C HIS A 238 -8.26 -2.59 7.99
N ILE A 239 -8.37 -3.84 7.55
CA ILE A 239 -7.56 -4.40 6.47
C ILE A 239 -8.49 -4.65 5.29
N LEU A 240 -8.42 -3.77 4.29
CA LEU A 240 -9.23 -3.85 3.10
C LEU A 240 -8.56 -4.74 2.05
N TYR A 241 -9.08 -5.95 1.89
CA TYR A 241 -8.60 -6.87 0.86
C TYR A 241 -9.14 -6.45 -0.50
N VAL A 242 -8.21 -6.21 -1.43
CA VAL A 242 -8.50 -5.89 -2.84
C VAL A 242 -7.86 -7.00 -3.67
N ASP A 243 -8.55 -8.14 -3.74
CA ASP A 243 -7.95 -9.42 -4.12
C ASP A 243 -8.83 -10.29 -5.04
N GLY A 244 -9.93 -9.74 -5.54
CA GLY A 244 -10.87 -10.47 -6.39
C GLY A 244 -11.58 -11.63 -5.69
N GLY A 245 -11.63 -11.61 -4.34
CA GLY A 245 -12.26 -12.64 -3.52
C GLY A 245 -11.31 -13.76 -3.07
N TYR A 246 -10.01 -13.63 -3.32
CA TYR A 246 -9.03 -14.69 -3.00
C TYR A 246 -9.04 -15.10 -1.52
N ILE A 247 -9.11 -14.15 -0.59
CA ILE A 247 -9.15 -14.44 0.86
C ILE A 247 -10.51 -14.98 1.29
N ALA A 248 -11.60 -14.50 0.67
CA ALA A 248 -12.96 -14.93 0.97
C ALA A 248 -13.28 -16.32 0.41
N ALA A 249 -12.52 -16.78 -0.61
CA ALA A 249 -12.78 -18.05 -1.27
C ALA A 249 -12.55 -19.23 -0.31
N GLY A 250 -13.59 -20.03 -0.16
CA GLY A 250 -13.55 -21.36 0.45
C GLY A 250 -13.33 -22.44 -0.61
N ILE A 251 -14.04 -23.56 -0.45
CA ILE A 251 -14.06 -24.62 -1.46
C ILE A 251 -14.85 -24.12 -2.69
N SER A 252 -14.18 -24.00 -3.83
CA SER A 252 -14.82 -23.77 -5.11
C SER A 252 -15.02 -25.12 -5.80
N THR A 253 -16.11 -25.78 -5.50
CA THR A 253 -16.53 -27.01 -6.20
C THR A 253 -17.87 -26.76 -6.86
N ASP A 254 -18.06 -27.39 -7.99
CA ASP A 254 -19.36 -27.46 -8.67
C ASP A 254 -20.29 -28.34 -7.80
N PHE A 255 -21.13 -27.71 -6.98
CA PHE A 255 -22.18 -28.41 -6.23
C PHE A 255 -23.40 -28.78 -7.10
N GLY A 256 -23.19 -29.09 -8.39
CA GLY A 256 -24.25 -29.52 -9.30
C GLY A 256 -25.28 -28.44 -9.66
N GLY A 257 -24.93 -27.21 -9.50
CA GLY A 257 -25.76 -26.04 -9.81
C GLY A 257 -24.92 -24.88 -10.27
N THR A 258 -24.23 -25.02 -11.38
CA THR A 258 -23.65 -23.85 -12.08
C THR A 258 -24.78 -22.89 -12.39
N ILE A 259 -24.67 -21.67 -11.89
CA ILE A 259 -25.39 -20.55 -12.50
C ILE A 259 -24.72 -20.41 -13.89
N ASP A 260 -25.32 -21.04 -14.89
CA ASP A 260 -24.88 -20.91 -16.27
C ASP A 260 -24.85 -19.43 -16.64
N PRO A 261 -23.69 -18.84 -16.94
CA PRO A 261 -23.61 -17.44 -17.31
C PRO A 261 -24.45 -17.10 -18.56
N SER A 262 -24.82 -18.10 -19.36
CA SER A 262 -25.68 -17.94 -20.54
C SER A 262 -27.15 -17.76 -20.20
N THR A 263 -27.58 -17.99 -18.97
CA THR A 263 -28.98 -17.85 -18.53
C THR A 263 -29.33 -16.45 -18.00
N LYS A 264 -28.44 -15.46 -18.13
CA LYS A 264 -28.78 -14.05 -17.90
C LYS A 264 -29.55 -13.54 -19.13
N SER A 265 -30.86 -13.67 -19.09
CA SER A 265 -31.79 -12.94 -19.97
C SER A 265 -31.94 -11.48 -19.51
#